data_179a74cf04af17b9462f23f3153a46a1
#
_entry.id   179a74cf04af17b9462f23f3153a46a1
#
_cell.length_a   1.000
_cell.length_b   1.000
_cell.length_c   1.000
_cell.angle_alpha   90.00
_cell.angle_beta   90.00
_cell.angle_gamma   90.00
#
_symmetry.space_group_name_H-M   'P 1'
#
loop_
_entity.id
_entity.type
_entity.pdbx_description
1 polymer ?
#
loop_
_entity_poly.entity_id
_entity_poly.type
_entity_poly.pdbx_seq_one_letter_code
_entity_poly.pdbx_strand_id
1 'polypeptide(L)'
;MKKYVIAMDQGTTSSRCILFDRQGNICSVAQKEFPQLYPQPGWVEHDPMEIWSTQMGVTMEAMQKVDARAGEIAAIGITNQRETTVVWDGATGEPVYNAIVWQCRRTADRIDRLRQDGWWEAIRRRTGLIPDAYFSASKIAWLLDHVPGARARAERGELKFGTVDSWLIWNLTEGRVHATDRTNASRTMLYDIHKLCWDQEILDYFRIPASMLPQVYPSSHIYGATGRFGGSIPIAAAA
;
A
#
# COMPACT_ATOMS: atom_id res chain seq x y z
N MET A 1 26.11 17.53 -4.11
CA MET A 1 25.48 17.28 -5.43
C MET A 1 24.67 16.01 -5.35
N LYS A 2 23.45 15.97 -5.93
CA LYS A 2 22.61 14.76 -5.96
C LYS A 2 23.27 13.70 -6.85
N LYS A 3 23.51 12.51 -6.30
CA LYS A 3 24.24 11.42 -6.98
C LYS A 3 23.35 10.20 -7.24
N TYR A 4 22.39 9.92 -6.33
CA TYR A 4 21.66 8.67 -6.28
C TYR A 4 20.15 8.87 -6.33
N VAL A 5 19.44 7.84 -6.81
CA VAL A 5 18.00 7.62 -6.62
C VAL A 5 17.83 6.32 -5.84
N ILE A 6 16.95 6.34 -4.84
CA ILE A 6 16.56 5.14 -4.09
C ILE A 6 15.32 4.53 -4.76
N ALA A 7 15.37 3.23 -5.05
CA ALA A 7 14.21 2.42 -5.40
C ALA A 7 13.92 1.46 -4.23
N MET A 8 12.76 1.66 -3.58
CA MET A 8 12.20 0.73 -2.59
C MET A 8 11.31 -0.27 -3.31
N ASP A 9 11.64 -1.55 -3.20
CA ASP A 9 10.89 -2.65 -3.81
C ASP A 9 10.34 -3.53 -2.68
N GLN A 10 9.06 -3.33 -2.34
CA GLN A 10 8.39 -4.09 -1.30
C GLN A 10 7.66 -5.28 -1.90
N GLY A 11 8.38 -6.38 -2.07
CA GLY A 11 7.83 -7.62 -2.60
C GLY A 11 6.93 -8.36 -1.60
N THR A 12 6.38 -9.50 -2.05
CA THR A 12 5.52 -10.34 -1.21
C THR A 12 6.31 -11.05 -0.12
N THR A 13 7.54 -11.48 -0.40
CA THR A 13 8.35 -12.29 0.52
C THR A 13 9.55 -11.55 1.08
N SER A 14 9.92 -10.41 0.52
CA SER A 14 11.10 -9.66 0.92
C SER A 14 10.98 -8.18 0.63
N SER A 15 11.66 -7.38 1.43
CA SER A 15 11.92 -5.96 1.19
C SER A 15 13.26 -5.80 0.52
N ARG A 16 13.35 -4.94 -0.49
CA ARG A 16 14.58 -4.64 -1.22
C ARG A 16 14.76 -3.14 -1.37
N CYS A 17 15.99 -2.70 -1.35
CA CYS A 17 16.38 -1.34 -1.73
C CYS A 17 17.53 -1.37 -2.73
N ILE A 18 17.41 -0.57 -3.79
CA ILE A 18 18.43 -0.42 -4.81
C ILE A 18 18.76 1.07 -4.92
N LEU A 19 20.05 1.40 -4.90
CA LEU A 19 20.54 2.73 -5.24
C LEU A 19 21.05 2.73 -6.67
N PHE A 20 20.54 3.66 -7.46
CA PHE A 20 21.00 3.92 -8.83
C PHE A 20 21.74 5.24 -8.91
N ASP A 21 22.77 5.29 -9.78
CA ASP A 21 23.42 6.55 -10.15
C ASP A 21 22.62 7.33 -11.20
N ARG A 22 23.15 8.46 -11.67
CA ARG A 22 22.53 9.29 -12.71
C ARG A 22 22.45 8.61 -14.08
N GLN A 23 23.28 7.63 -14.34
CA GLN A 23 23.36 6.85 -15.58
C GLN A 23 22.41 5.62 -15.54
N GLY A 24 21.78 5.36 -14.38
CA GLY A 24 20.93 4.19 -14.16
C GLY A 24 21.70 2.92 -13.79
N ASN A 25 23.00 3.02 -13.46
CA ASN A 25 23.76 1.89 -12.96
C ASN A 25 23.40 1.59 -11.52
N ILE A 26 23.37 0.31 -11.15
CA ILE A 26 23.17 -0.14 -9.78
C ILE A 26 24.47 0.11 -8.99
N CYS A 27 24.39 0.95 -7.98
CA CYS A 27 25.50 1.24 -7.08
C CYS A 27 25.48 0.38 -5.82
N SER A 28 24.28 0.06 -5.31
CA SER A 28 24.10 -0.74 -4.12
C SER A 28 22.78 -1.46 -4.12
N VAL A 29 22.73 -2.65 -3.50
CA VAL A 29 21.53 -3.44 -3.26
C VAL A 29 21.56 -3.99 -1.85
N ALA A 30 20.42 -3.93 -1.16
CA ALA A 30 20.17 -4.66 0.07
C ALA A 30 18.78 -5.30 0.01
N GLN A 31 18.66 -6.49 0.58
CA GLN A 31 17.41 -7.26 0.58
C GLN A 31 17.30 -8.07 1.87
N LYS A 32 16.09 -8.17 2.41
CA LYS A 32 15.77 -8.99 3.59
C LYS A 32 14.40 -9.63 3.42
N GLU A 33 14.31 -10.91 3.69
CA GLU A 33 13.03 -11.63 3.81
C GLU A 33 12.34 -11.27 5.13
N PHE A 34 11.00 -11.41 5.16
CA PHE A 34 10.19 -11.24 6.36
C PHE A 34 9.17 -12.38 6.50
N PRO A 35 8.69 -12.66 7.73
CA PRO A 35 7.79 -13.77 8.00
C PRO A 35 6.47 -13.67 7.24
N GLN A 36 6.03 -14.81 6.70
CA GLN A 36 4.69 -14.98 6.13
C GLN A 36 3.82 -15.67 7.18
N LEU A 37 2.62 -15.15 7.44
CA LEU A 37 1.71 -15.66 8.44
C LEU A 37 0.55 -16.41 7.78
N TYR A 38 0.27 -17.63 8.24
CA TYR A 38 -0.77 -18.51 7.72
C TYR A 38 -1.71 -18.93 8.85
N PRO A 39 -2.59 -18.02 9.37
CA PRO A 39 -3.41 -18.30 10.55
C PRO A 39 -4.40 -19.45 10.38
N GLN A 40 -4.89 -19.66 9.16
CA GLN A 40 -5.83 -20.72 8.79
C GLN A 40 -5.58 -21.16 7.34
N PRO A 41 -6.07 -22.33 6.91
CA PRO A 41 -5.98 -22.77 5.52
C PRO A 41 -6.55 -21.70 4.55
N GLY A 42 -5.77 -21.32 3.56
CA GLY A 42 -6.14 -20.30 2.58
C GLY A 42 -6.04 -18.85 3.07
N TRP A 43 -5.62 -18.60 4.31
CA TRP A 43 -5.36 -17.27 4.84
C TRP A 43 -3.88 -16.94 4.74
N VAL A 44 -3.59 -15.73 4.29
CA VAL A 44 -2.21 -15.22 4.19
C VAL A 44 -2.18 -13.79 4.73
N GLU A 45 -1.29 -13.55 5.66
CA GLU A 45 -1.13 -12.26 6.33
C GLU A 45 0.35 -11.87 6.45
N HIS A 46 0.58 -10.57 6.54
CA HIS A 46 1.86 -9.99 6.93
C HIS A 46 1.67 -9.05 8.13
N ASP A 47 2.69 -8.95 8.97
CA ASP A 47 2.75 -7.86 9.94
C ASP A 47 3.13 -6.56 9.22
N PRO A 48 2.28 -5.50 9.24
CA PRO A 48 2.61 -4.24 8.60
C PRO A 48 3.86 -3.56 9.18
N MET A 49 4.16 -3.81 10.46
CA MET A 49 5.36 -3.25 11.11
C MET A 49 6.63 -3.98 10.65
N GLU A 50 6.57 -5.27 10.35
CA GLU A 50 7.68 -6.00 9.71
C GLU A 50 7.94 -5.49 8.29
N ILE A 51 6.88 -5.22 7.50
CA ILE A 51 7.01 -4.59 6.19
C ILE A 51 7.75 -3.26 6.33
N TRP A 52 7.33 -2.40 7.26
CA TRP A 52 7.94 -1.10 7.49
C TRP A 52 9.39 -1.22 7.97
N SER A 53 9.63 -2.00 9.02
CA SER A 53 10.96 -2.12 9.64
C SER A 53 11.99 -2.74 8.70
N THR A 54 11.61 -3.78 7.95
CA THR A 54 12.51 -4.42 6.99
C THR A 54 12.83 -3.49 5.81
N GLN A 55 11.83 -2.75 5.29
CA GLN A 55 12.07 -1.79 4.21
C GLN A 55 13.00 -0.66 4.64
N MET A 56 12.82 -0.14 5.86
CA MET A 56 13.74 0.85 6.44
C MET A 56 15.15 0.28 6.62
N GLY A 57 15.25 -0.94 7.18
CA GLY A 57 16.54 -1.60 7.40
C GLY A 57 17.34 -1.78 6.12
N VAL A 58 16.72 -2.34 5.07
CA VAL A 58 17.41 -2.53 3.77
C VAL A 58 17.75 -1.20 3.10
N THR A 59 16.95 -0.16 3.30
CA THR A 59 17.26 1.17 2.74
C THR A 59 18.49 1.77 3.42
N MET A 60 18.57 1.71 4.74
CA MET A 60 19.72 2.18 5.49
C MET A 60 20.99 1.37 5.14
N GLU A 61 20.88 0.04 5.04
CA GLU A 61 21.97 -0.84 4.64
C GLU A 61 22.48 -0.50 3.22
N ALA A 62 21.58 -0.33 2.26
CA ALA A 62 21.95 0.01 0.89
C ALA A 62 22.66 1.37 0.81
N MET A 63 22.24 2.38 1.58
CA MET A 63 22.90 3.68 1.69
C MET A 63 24.30 3.54 2.33
N GLN A 64 24.42 2.75 3.39
CA GLN A 64 25.66 2.54 4.11
C GLN A 64 26.74 1.86 3.23
N LYS A 65 26.37 0.90 2.39
CA LYS A 65 27.29 0.18 1.50
C LYS A 65 28.10 1.10 0.55
N VAL A 66 27.58 2.30 0.26
CA VAL A 66 28.23 3.29 -0.62
C VAL A 66 28.46 4.64 0.07
N ASP A 67 28.40 4.68 1.39
CA ASP A 67 28.52 5.89 2.22
C ASP A 67 27.62 7.05 1.76
N ALA A 68 26.44 6.74 1.22
CA ALA A 68 25.51 7.74 0.70
C ALA A 68 24.86 8.53 1.84
N ARG A 69 24.89 9.85 1.73
CA ARG A 69 24.23 10.78 2.65
C ARG A 69 22.90 11.26 2.05
N ALA A 70 21.93 11.59 2.90
CA ALA A 70 20.61 12.11 2.45
C ALA A 70 20.73 13.27 1.46
N GLY A 71 21.71 14.18 1.65
CA GLY A 71 21.99 15.28 0.74
C GLY A 71 22.38 14.86 -0.67
N GLU A 72 22.83 13.62 -0.87
CA GLU A 72 23.24 13.06 -2.16
C GLU A 72 22.11 12.28 -2.86
N ILE A 73 21.00 11.98 -2.15
CA ILE A 73 19.82 11.31 -2.71
C ILE A 73 18.91 12.34 -3.40
N ALA A 74 18.62 12.10 -4.66
CA ALA A 74 17.74 12.97 -5.47
C ALA A 74 16.28 12.73 -5.12
N ALA A 75 15.85 11.45 -5.05
CA ALA A 75 14.47 11.05 -4.80
C ALA A 75 14.39 9.59 -4.33
N ILE A 76 13.22 9.24 -3.79
CA ILE A 76 12.78 7.87 -3.52
C ILE A 76 11.65 7.52 -4.49
N GLY A 77 11.74 6.35 -5.14
CA GLY A 77 10.64 5.69 -5.82
C GLY A 77 10.24 4.44 -5.04
N ILE A 78 8.94 4.14 -5.02
CA ILE A 78 8.37 2.99 -4.33
C ILE A 78 7.68 2.08 -5.35
N THR A 79 8.00 0.79 -5.34
CA THR A 79 7.19 -0.25 -5.96
C THR A 79 6.85 -1.31 -4.92
N ASN A 80 5.73 -2.01 -5.09
CA ASN A 80 5.24 -2.89 -4.03
C ASN A 80 4.42 -4.07 -4.56
N GLN A 81 4.25 -5.09 -3.71
CA GLN A 81 3.17 -6.05 -3.86
C GLN A 81 1.84 -5.30 -3.82
N ARG A 82 1.09 -5.32 -4.91
CA ARG A 82 -0.21 -4.62 -4.99
C ARG A 82 -1.29 -5.42 -4.27
N GLU A 83 -2.49 -4.85 -4.12
CA GLU A 83 -3.72 -5.45 -3.57
C GLU A 83 -3.65 -5.82 -2.07
N THR A 84 -2.46 -6.04 -1.52
CA THR A 84 -2.28 -6.30 -0.08
C THR A 84 -2.83 -5.12 0.71
N THR A 85 -3.71 -5.44 1.66
CA THR A 85 -4.60 -4.48 2.33
C THR A 85 -4.11 -4.19 3.74
N VAL A 86 -3.82 -2.95 4.04
CA VAL A 86 -3.47 -2.46 5.38
C VAL A 86 -4.55 -1.47 5.84
N VAL A 87 -5.00 -1.62 7.10
CA VAL A 87 -5.89 -0.64 7.76
C VAL A 87 -5.24 -0.23 9.08
N TRP A 88 -5.18 1.08 9.33
CA TRP A 88 -4.54 1.61 10.53
C TRP A 88 -5.32 2.78 11.13
N ASP A 89 -5.04 3.09 12.38
CA ASP A 89 -5.54 4.27 13.07
C ASP A 89 -4.87 5.53 12.52
N GLY A 90 -5.66 6.50 12.07
CA GLY A 90 -5.16 7.74 11.47
C GLY A 90 -4.50 8.71 12.45
N ALA A 91 -4.72 8.53 13.76
CA ALA A 91 -4.11 9.39 14.78
C ALA A 91 -2.80 8.79 15.31
N THR A 92 -2.75 7.48 15.52
CA THR A 92 -1.58 6.80 16.10
C THR A 92 -0.65 6.20 15.06
N GLY A 93 -1.15 5.88 13.86
CA GLY A 93 -0.44 5.12 12.83
C GLY A 93 -0.39 3.61 13.11
N GLU A 94 -1.04 3.12 14.17
CA GLU A 94 -1.02 1.71 14.54
C GLU A 94 -1.95 0.88 13.65
N PRO A 95 -1.47 -0.24 13.04
CA PRO A 95 -2.34 -1.15 12.32
C PRO A 95 -3.43 -1.74 13.22
N VAL A 96 -4.67 -1.82 12.71
CA VAL A 96 -5.78 -2.43 13.48
C VAL A 96 -5.80 -3.94 13.38
N TYR A 97 -5.08 -4.49 12.41
CA TYR A 97 -4.95 -5.92 12.13
C TYR A 97 -3.73 -6.16 11.23
N ASN A 98 -3.31 -7.41 11.09
CA ASN A 98 -2.30 -7.79 10.09
C ASN A 98 -2.74 -7.38 8.67
N ALA A 99 -1.79 -7.07 7.80
CA ALA A 99 -2.04 -6.86 6.39
C ALA A 99 -2.59 -8.14 5.76
N ILE A 100 -3.75 -8.05 5.10
CA ILE A 100 -4.33 -9.19 4.38
C ILE A 100 -3.72 -9.23 2.97
N VAL A 101 -2.94 -10.28 2.70
CA VAL A 101 -2.16 -10.42 1.47
C VAL A 101 -3.07 -10.72 0.27
N TRP A 102 -2.64 -10.31 -0.93
CA TRP A 102 -3.33 -10.56 -2.19
C TRP A 102 -3.71 -12.04 -2.44
N GLN A 103 -2.88 -12.97 -1.97
CA GLN A 103 -3.09 -14.43 -2.07
C GLN A 103 -4.23 -14.95 -1.17
N CYS A 104 -4.64 -14.17 -0.16
CA CYS A 104 -5.58 -14.62 0.86
C CYS A 104 -6.98 -14.85 0.29
N ARG A 105 -7.57 -16.02 0.58
CA ARG A 105 -8.88 -16.45 0.06
C ARG A 105 -10.04 -16.30 1.05
N ARG A 106 -9.81 -15.68 2.25
CA ARG A 106 -10.84 -15.56 3.31
C ARG A 106 -12.13 -14.84 2.89
N THR A 107 -12.08 -14.07 1.82
CA THR A 107 -13.22 -13.28 1.33
C THR A 107 -13.88 -13.86 0.08
N ALA A 108 -13.56 -15.11 -0.30
CA ALA A 108 -14.10 -15.73 -1.50
C ALA A 108 -15.65 -15.75 -1.52
N ASP A 109 -16.27 -16.12 -0.40
CA ASP A 109 -17.74 -16.16 -0.27
C ASP A 109 -18.38 -14.79 -0.50
N ARG A 110 -17.68 -13.69 -0.15
CA ARG A 110 -18.15 -12.33 -0.42
C ARG A 110 -18.13 -12.01 -1.91
N ILE A 111 -17.17 -12.54 -2.64
CA ILE A 111 -17.06 -12.38 -4.09
C ILE A 111 -18.17 -13.18 -4.80
N ASP A 112 -18.50 -14.37 -4.32
CA ASP A 112 -19.61 -15.16 -4.88
C ASP A 112 -20.95 -14.43 -4.75
N ARG A 113 -21.16 -13.68 -3.66
CA ARG A 113 -22.36 -12.83 -3.47
C ARG A 113 -22.47 -11.71 -4.51
N LEU A 114 -21.37 -11.15 -5.01
CA LEU A 114 -21.40 -10.12 -6.06
C LEU A 114 -22.17 -10.56 -7.32
N ARG A 115 -22.08 -11.84 -7.66
CA ARG A 115 -22.84 -12.41 -8.80
C ARG A 115 -24.33 -12.46 -8.49
N GLN A 116 -24.69 -12.92 -7.30
CA GLN A 116 -26.07 -13.05 -6.85
C GLN A 116 -26.75 -11.67 -6.73
N ASP A 117 -26.01 -10.67 -6.28
CA ASP A 117 -26.47 -9.30 -6.11
C ASP A 117 -26.44 -8.46 -7.41
N GLY A 118 -25.96 -9.03 -8.53
CA GLY A 118 -25.92 -8.37 -9.84
C GLY A 118 -24.79 -7.34 -10.02
N TRP A 119 -23.81 -7.32 -9.11
CA TRP A 119 -22.71 -6.34 -9.15
C TRP A 119 -21.54 -6.73 -10.04
N TRP A 120 -21.47 -7.98 -10.49
CA TRP A 120 -20.33 -8.52 -11.21
C TRP A 120 -19.92 -7.69 -12.44
N GLU A 121 -20.89 -7.44 -13.34
CA GLU A 121 -20.64 -6.71 -14.57
C GLU A 121 -20.48 -5.20 -14.35
N ALA A 122 -21.11 -4.65 -13.31
CA ALA A 122 -20.94 -3.25 -12.94
C ALA A 122 -19.51 -2.97 -12.48
N ILE A 123 -18.95 -3.81 -11.60
CA ILE A 123 -17.58 -3.72 -11.14
C ILE A 123 -16.60 -3.89 -12.30
N ARG A 124 -16.80 -4.94 -13.14
CA ARG A 124 -15.95 -5.21 -14.28
C ARG A 124 -15.85 -4.01 -15.24
N ARG A 125 -16.99 -3.40 -15.56
CA ARG A 125 -17.01 -2.22 -16.47
C ARG A 125 -16.30 -1.01 -15.90
N ARG A 126 -16.43 -0.75 -14.60
CA ARG A 126 -15.88 0.44 -13.95
C ARG A 126 -14.39 0.30 -13.62
N THR A 127 -14.00 -0.89 -13.17
CA THR A 127 -12.63 -1.13 -12.68
C THR A 127 -11.73 -1.85 -13.68
N GLY A 128 -12.30 -2.45 -14.72
CA GLY A 128 -11.58 -3.34 -15.66
C GLY A 128 -11.23 -4.70 -15.08
N LEU A 129 -11.58 -4.99 -13.81
CA LEU A 129 -11.20 -6.19 -13.10
C LEU A 129 -12.31 -7.24 -13.14
N ILE A 130 -11.93 -8.50 -13.27
CA ILE A 130 -12.82 -9.63 -12.94
C ILE A 130 -12.86 -9.72 -11.41
N PRO A 131 -14.05 -9.56 -10.77
CA PRO A 131 -14.11 -9.60 -9.30
C PRO A 131 -13.51 -10.87 -8.72
N ASP A 132 -12.60 -10.71 -7.76
CA ASP A 132 -11.91 -11.80 -7.05
C ASP A 132 -11.50 -11.35 -5.64
N ALA A 133 -11.38 -12.32 -4.73
CA ALA A 133 -10.83 -12.13 -3.38
C ALA A 133 -9.37 -11.63 -3.40
N TYR A 134 -8.73 -11.68 -4.54
CA TYR A 134 -7.40 -11.11 -4.80
C TYR A 134 -7.33 -9.62 -4.47
N PHE A 135 -8.35 -8.83 -4.84
CA PHE A 135 -8.38 -7.38 -4.74
C PHE A 135 -8.74 -6.86 -3.34
N SER A 136 -8.46 -5.58 -3.06
CA SER A 136 -8.51 -5.01 -1.71
C SER A 136 -9.94 -4.84 -1.16
N ALA A 137 -10.94 -4.54 -1.99
CA ALA A 137 -12.29 -4.17 -1.55
C ALA A 137 -12.91 -5.15 -0.54
N SER A 138 -12.91 -6.44 -0.88
CA SER A 138 -13.49 -7.47 -0.02
C SER A 138 -12.72 -7.66 1.29
N LYS A 139 -11.40 -7.41 1.29
CA LYS A 139 -10.54 -7.50 2.47
C LYS A 139 -10.78 -6.32 3.42
N ILE A 140 -10.95 -5.10 2.89
CA ILE A 140 -11.32 -3.93 3.71
C ILE A 140 -12.66 -4.20 4.40
N ALA A 141 -13.68 -4.60 3.64
CA ALA A 141 -14.98 -4.90 4.20
C ALA A 141 -14.92 -6.02 5.25
N TRP A 142 -14.08 -7.04 5.04
CA TRP A 142 -13.85 -8.09 6.03
C TRP A 142 -13.24 -7.54 7.33
N LEU A 143 -12.21 -6.69 7.23
CA LEU A 143 -11.58 -6.06 8.39
C LEU A 143 -12.60 -5.23 9.20
N LEU A 144 -13.43 -4.43 8.51
CA LEU A 144 -14.44 -3.62 9.16
C LEU A 144 -15.51 -4.44 9.88
N ASP A 145 -15.81 -5.66 9.39
CA ASP A 145 -16.82 -6.53 9.98
C ASP A 145 -16.28 -7.44 11.10
N HIS A 146 -14.97 -7.76 11.11
CA HIS A 146 -14.38 -8.76 12.01
C HIS A 146 -13.46 -8.17 13.08
N VAL A 147 -12.87 -7.00 12.86
CA VAL A 147 -12.08 -6.33 13.89
C VAL A 147 -13.04 -5.56 14.82
N PRO A 148 -13.03 -5.85 16.14
CA PRO A 148 -13.96 -5.22 17.08
C PRO A 148 -13.90 -3.69 17.02
N GLY A 149 -15.04 -3.05 16.80
CA GLY A 149 -15.19 -1.59 16.75
C GLY A 149 -14.66 -0.92 15.47
N ALA A 150 -14.02 -1.65 14.55
CA ALA A 150 -13.40 -1.06 13.35
C ALA A 150 -14.43 -0.33 12.46
N ARG A 151 -15.61 -0.91 12.25
CA ARG A 151 -16.65 -0.27 11.44
C ARG A 151 -17.08 1.08 11.98
N ALA A 152 -17.43 1.15 13.26
CA ALA A 152 -17.82 2.42 13.89
C ALA A 152 -16.68 3.45 13.88
N ARG A 153 -15.44 3.02 14.04
CA ARG A 153 -14.27 3.90 13.95
C ARG A 153 -14.06 4.41 12.52
N ALA A 154 -14.23 3.55 11.51
CA ALA A 154 -14.15 3.94 10.11
C ALA A 154 -15.23 4.95 9.72
N GLU A 155 -16.48 4.75 10.18
CA GLU A 155 -17.61 5.68 9.97
C GLU A 155 -17.36 7.06 10.62
N ARG A 156 -16.62 7.13 11.72
CA ARG A 156 -16.15 8.40 12.31
C ARG A 156 -14.91 9.00 11.64
N GLY A 157 -14.34 8.34 10.61
CA GLY A 157 -13.17 8.82 9.88
C GLY A 157 -11.83 8.60 10.61
N GLU A 158 -11.80 7.78 11.66
CA GLU A 158 -10.61 7.51 12.47
C GLU A 158 -9.63 6.54 11.79
N LEU A 159 -10.12 5.69 10.90
CA LEU A 159 -9.30 4.68 10.23
C LEU A 159 -8.87 5.12 8.83
N LYS A 160 -7.68 4.68 8.44
CA LYS A 160 -7.12 4.81 7.11
C LYS A 160 -6.90 3.44 6.49
N PHE A 161 -7.07 3.38 5.17
CA PHE A 161 -6.74 2.22 4.35
C PHE A 161 -5.63 2.58 3.37
N GLY A 162 -4.80 1.61 3.04
CA GLY A 162 -3.86 1.70 1.91
C GLY A 162 -3.41 0.34 1.43
N THR A 163 -2.95 0.31 0.18
CA THR A 163 -2.03 -0.68 -0.31
C THR A 163 -0.64 -0.40 0.28
N VAL A 164 0.32 -1.26 0.03
CA VAL A 164 1.62 -1.18 0.70
C VAL A 164 2.37 0.12 0.38
N ASP A 165 2.22 0.68 -0.83
CA ASP A 165 2.74 2.01 -1.17
C ASP A 165 2.23 3.10 -0.23
N SER A 166 0.90 3.14 0.00
CA SER A 166 0.30 4.12 0.92
C SER A 166 0.81 3.94 2.35
N TRP A 167 0.98 2.71 2.80
CA TRP A 167 1.54 2.39 4.11
C TRP A 167 2.98 2.89 4.25
N LEU A 168 3.81 2.68 3.22
CA LEU A 168 5.19 3.18 3.21
C LEU A 168 5.24 4.72 3.13
N ILE A 169 4.43 5.36 2.27
CA ILE A 169 4.34 6.83 2.18
C ILE A 169 3.91 7.42 3.51
N TRP A 170 2.88 6.86 4.15
CA TRP A 170 2.40 7.29 5.47
C TRP A 170 3.53 7.28 6.51
N ASN A 171 4.24 6.17 6.63
CA ASN A 171 5.31 6.01 7.62
C ASN A 171 6.56 6.86 7.28
N LEU A 172 6.93 6.97 6.01
CA LEU A 172 8.04 7.83 5.55
C LEU A 172 7.76 9.31 5.83
N THR A 173 6.51 9.73 5.73
CA THR A 173 6.08 11.11 5.96
C THR A 173 5.57 11.37 7.38
N GLU A 174 5.70 10.40 8.30
CA GLU A 174 5.28 10.54 9.70
C GLU A 174 3.79 10.92 9.84
N GLY A 175 2.93 10.27 9.06
CA GLY A 175 1.49 10.49 9.07
C GLY A 175 1.00 11.74 8.34
N ARG A 176 1.88 12.50 7.69
CA ARG A 176 1.48 13.75 7.02
C ARG A 176 0.83 13.55 5.65
N VAL A 177 1.12 12.43 4.98
CA VAL A 177 0.60 12.16 3.63
C VAL A 177 -0.09 10.80 3.59
N HIS A 178 -1.35 10.80 3.21
CA HIS A 178 -2.15 9.63 2.92
C HIS A 178 -2.48 9.60 1.43
N ALA A 179 -1.65 8.91 0.65
CA ALA A 179 -1.71 8.93 -0.80
C ALA A 179 -1.35 7.57 -1.41
N THR A 180 -1.81 7.34 -2.62
CA THR A 180 -1.49 6.20 -3.49
C THR A 180 -1.36 6.68 -4.93
N ASP A 181 -0.90 5.79 -5.82
CA ASP A 181 -0.90 6.05 -7.24
C ASP A 181 -2.09 5.38 -7.96
N ARG A 182 -2.29 5.76 -9.23
CA ARG A 182 -3.36 5.19 -10.06
C ARG A 182 -3.21 3.70 -10.30
N THR A 183 -1.98 3.17 -10.37
CA THR A 183 -1.73 1.75 -10.64
C THR A 183 -2.08 0.88 -9.42
N ASN A 184 -1.78 1.33 -8.21
CA ASN A 184 -2.21 0.68 -6.98
C ASN A 184 -3.72 0.85 -6.75
N ALA A 185 -4.26 2.08 -6.91
CA ALA A 185 -5.69 2.34 -6.77
C ALA A 185 -6.54 1.45 -7.69
N SER A 186 -6.13 1.28 -8.96
CA SER A 186 -6.84 0.44 -9.93
C SER A 186 -6.91 -1.04 -9.54
N ARG A 187 -6.05 -1.49 -8.61
CA ARG A 187 -6.02 -2.88 -8.14
C ARG A 187 -6.83 -3.11 -6.87
N THR A 188 -7.55 -2.10 -6.39
CA THR A 188 -8.37 -2.21 -5.18
C THR A 188 -9.77 -2.78 -5.42
N MET A 189 -10.25 -2.79 -6.67
CA MET A 189 -11.64 -3.05 -7.07
C MET A 189 -12.63 -1.96 -6.57
N LEU A 190 -12.09 -0.78 -6.19
CA LEU A 190 -12.88 0.37 -5.72
C LEU A 190 -12.72 1.62 -6.62
N TYR A 191 -11.81 1.57 -7.58
CA TYR A 191 -11.41 2.71 -8.38
C TYR A 191 -11.98 2.64 -9.80
N ASP A 192 -12.73 3.68 -10.21
CA ASP A 192 -13.23 3.82 -11.58
C ASP A 192 -12.07 4.29 -12.47
N ILE A 193 -11.61 3.39 -13.35
CA ILE A 193 -10.46 3.67 -14.24
C ILE A 193 -10.79 4.63 -15.39
N HIS A 194 -12.06 4.89 -15.65
CA HIS A 194 -12.51 5.82 -16.68
C HIS A 194 -12.64 7.24 -16.12
N LYS A 195 -13.20 7.37 -14.90
CA LYS A 195 -13.36 8.65 -14.20
C LYS A 195 -12.13 9.06 -13.41
N LEU A 196 -11.20 8.13 -13.18
CA LEU A 196 -10.00 8.30 -12.36
C LEU A 196 -10.31 8.76 -10.93
N CYS A 197 -11.31 8.15 -10.31
CA CYS A 197 -11.73 8.42 -8.93
C CYS A 197 -12.21 7.15 -8.23
N TRP A 198 -12.31 7.19 -6.91
CA TRP A 198 -12.99 6.18 -6.12
C TRP A 198 -14.47 6.12 -6.51
N ASP A 199 -15.00 4.92 -6.74
CA ASP A 199 -16.39 4.71 -7.16
C ASP A 199 -17.33 4.63 -5.94
N GLN A 200 -18.14 5.67 -5.74
CA GLN A 200 -19.01 5.76 -4.57
C GLN A 200 -20.02 4.63 -4.47
N GLU A 201 -20.60 4.18 -5.57
CA GLU A 201 -21.58 3.09 -5.54
C GLU A 201 -20.95 1.75 -5.14
N ILE A 202 -19.69 1.50 -5.57
CA ILE A 202 -18.93 0.32 -5.14
C ILE A 202 -18.56 0.44 -3.66
N LEU A 203 -18.16 1.62 -3.20
CA LEU A 203 -17.89 1.88 -1.78
C LEU A 203 -19.14 1.61 -0.92
N ASP A 204 -20.28 2.09 -1.36
CA ASP A 204 -21.57 1.89 -0.67
C ASP A 204 -21.95 0.41 -0.61
N TYR A 205 -21.76 -0.34 -1.71
CA TYR A 205 -22.01 -1.79 -1.75
C TYR A 205 -21.16 -2.53 -0.70
N PHE A 206 -19.85 -2.23 -0.63
CA PHE A 206 -18.96 -2.85 0.37
C PHE A 206 -19.08 -2.19 1.75
N ARG A 207 -19.85 -1.12 1.89
CA ARG A 207 -19.98 -0.31 3.10
C ARG A 207 -18.62 0.19 3.60
N ILE A 208 -17.82 0.73 2.69
CA ILE A 208 -16.49 1.30 2.98
C ILE A 208 -16.61 2.82 2.99
N PRO A 209 -16.36 3.49 4.13
CA PRO A 209 -16.37 4.95 4.18
C PRO A 209 -15.28 5.56 3.30
N ALA A 210 -15.63 6.53 2.46
CA ALA A 210 -14.68 7.20 1.56
C ALA A 210 -13.55 7.93 2.33
N SER A 211 -13.78 8.32 3.59
CA SER A 211 -12.79 8.95 4.48
C SER A 211 -11.58 8.07 4.81
N MET A 212 -11.71 6.74 4.60
CA MET A 212 -10.61 5.80 4.77
C MET A 212 -9.62 5.80 3.61
N LEU A 213 -10.00 6.31 2.43
CA LEU A 213 -9.26 6.09 1.19
C LEU A 213 -8.19 7.17 0.98
N PRO A 214 -7.02 6.79 0.43
CA PRO A 214 -5.95 7.74 0.14
C PRO A 214 -6.29 8.65 -1.05
N GLN A 215 -5.63 9.79 -1.13
CA GLN A 215 -5.63 10.61 -2.35
C GLN A 215 -4.87 9.88 -3.46
N VAL A 216 -5.40 9.93 -4.69
CA VAL A 216 -4.83 9.22 -5.84
C VAL A 216 -4.11 10.21 -6.76
N TYR A 217 -2.84 9.94 -7.02
CA TYR A 217 -1.99 10.76 -7.89
C TYR A 217 -1.44 9.94 -9.07
N PRO A 218 -0.87 10.58 -10.11
CA PRO A 218 -0.05 9.89 -11.10
C PRO A 218 1.14 9.19 -10.44
N SER A 219 1.62 8.07 -11.02
CA SER A 219 2.78 7.32 -10.49
C SER A 219 4.04 8.19 -10.37
N SER A 220 4.25 9.12 -11.32
CA SER A 220 5.30 10.16 -11.23
C SER A 220 4.70 11.42 -10.62
N HIS A 221 4.88 11.57 -9.30
CA HIS A 221 4.35 12.69 -8.51
C HIS A 221 5.20 12.88 -7.26
N ILE A 222 5.31 14.13 -6.76
CA ILE A 222 5.94 14.38 -5.46
C ILE A 222 4.91 14.16 -4.36
N TYR A 223 4.92 12.96 -3.77
CA TYR A 223 4.00 12.56 -2.69
C TYR A 223 4.29 13.24 -1.35
N GLY A 224 5.50 13.76 -1.19
CA GLY A 224 5.97 14.39 0.03
C GLY A 224 7.48 14.24 0.16
N ALA A 225 8.00 14.43 1.35
CA ALA A 225 9.40 14.23 1.67
C ALA A 225 9.56 13.52 3.01
N THR A 226 10.60 12.72 3.13
CA THR A 226 10.98 12.05 4.38
C THR A 226 12.23 12.67 5.00
N GLY A 227 12.24 12.76 6.34
CA GLY A 227 13.42 13.12 7.14
C GLY A 227 14.15 11.92 7.74
N ARG A 228 13.65 10.70 7.54
CA ARG A 228 14.10 9.47 8.22
C ARG A 228 15.57 9.08 7.99
N PHE A 229 16.21 9.64 6.98
CA PHE A 229 17.59 9.32 6.59
C PHE A 229 18.60 10.44 6.91
N GLY A 230 18.27 11.31 7.87
CA GLY A 230 19.15 12.41 8.31
C GLY A 230 19.16 13.62 7.37
N GLY A 231 18.09 13.81 6.58
CA GLY A 231 17.90 14.96 5.71
C GLY A 231 16.65 14.81 4.85
N SER A 232 16.14 15.90 4.28
CA SER A 232 14.92 15.88 3.49
C SER A 232 15.14 15.23 2.11
N ILE A 233 14.44 14.13 1.83
CA ILE A 233 14.46 13.42 0.55
C ILE A 233 13.02 13.34 0.00
N PRO A 234 12.75 13.82 -1.23
CA PRO A 234 11.42 13.73 -1.83
C PRO A 234 11.07 12.29 -2.19
N ILE A 235 9.79 11.92 -1.99
CA ILE A 235 9.17 10.70 -2.50
C ILE A 235 8.53 11.06 -3.82
N ALA A 236 9.12 10.66 -4.95
CA ALA A 236 8.80 11.17 -6.28
C ALA A 236 8.11 10.17 -7.20
N ALA A 237 7.95 8.92 -6.79
CA ALA A 237 7.24 7.91 -7.54
C ALA A 237 6.65 6.84 -6.62
N ALA A 238 5.47 6.32 -7.01
CA ALA A 238 4.86 5.09 -6.48
C ALA A 238 4.20 4.34 -7.64
N ALA A 239 4.32 2.97 -7.69
CA ALA A 239 3.74 2.11 -8.73
C ALA A 239 3.51 0.68 -8.27
#